data_1811b5381c7f4caefa5ccf1fdecee882
#
_entry.id   1811b5381c7f4caefa5ccf1fdecee882
#
_cell.length_a   1.000
_cell.length_b   1.000
_cell.length_c   1.000
_cell.angle_alpha   90.00
_cell.angle_beta   90.00
_cell.angle_gamma   90.00
#
_symmetry.space_group_name_H-M   'P 1'
#
loop_
_entity.id
_entity.type
_entity.pdbx_description
1 polymer ?
#
loop_
_entity_poly.entity_id
_entity_poly.type
_entity_poly.pdbx_seq_one_letter_code
_entity_poly.pdbx_strand_id
1 'polypeptide(L)'
;RQMCIRDRNNGMSTINYDLNKIKALAFDVDGVLSANVIPMSTEGEPMRTVNIKDGYALHLAAKYGIPLAIITGGRTEAVRKRFLALGILAENIYMGSSVKIHDYHDFRDRYGLRDEEILYVGDDIPDIEVMSTCGLPCCPKDAAPEVKSVARYISHKEGGYGCGRDIVEQFLKVKGLWMADEKAFGW
;
A
#
# COMPACT_ATOMS: atom_id res chain seq x y z
N ARG A 1 19.42 -12.10 -7.40
CA ARG A 1 19.22 -12.87 -6.14
C ARG A 1 18.66 -11.92 -5.10
N GLN A 2 17.39 -12.10 -4.75
CA GLN A 2 16.82 -11.42 -3.58
C GLN A 2 17.48 -12.01 -2.34
N MET A 3 18.15 -11.17 -1.56
CA MET A 3 18.72 -11.59 -0.28
C MET A 3 17.62 -11.67 0.76
N CYS A 4 17.42 -12.82 1.39
CA CYS A 4 16.55 -12.96 2.55
C CYS A 4 17.20 -12.28 3.75
N ILE A 5 16.57 -11.25 4.27
CA ILE A 5 16.98 -10.64 5.53
C ILE A 5 16.30 -11.40 6.65
N ARG A 6 17.09 -12.07 7.49
CA ARG A 6 16.60 -12.73 8.69
C ARG A 6 16.49 -11.67 9.79
N ASP A 7 15.28 -11.28 10.13
CA ASP A 7 15.07 -10.42 11.29
C ASP A 7 14.94 -11.25 12.57
N ARG A 8 15.40 -10.69 13.69
CA ARG A 8 15.45 -11.39 14.98
C ARG A 8 14.08 -11.68 15.58
N ASN A 9 13.00 -11.17 15.00
CA ASN A 9 11.63 -11.24 15.52
C ASN A 9 10.66 -12.06 14.65
N ASN A 10 11.00 -13.27 14.23
CA ASN A 10 10.07 -14.25 13.64
C ASN A 10 9.61 -14.08 12.19
N GLY A 11 10.23 -13.29 11.34
CA GLY A 11 9.78 -13.21 9.95
C GLY A 11 10.92 -13.19 8.96
N MET A 12 10.92 -14.13 7.98
CA MET A 12 11.73 -13.95 6.78
C MET A 12 11.03 -12.96 5.87
N SER A 13 11.64 -11.79 5.61
CA SER A 13 11.21 -10.87 4.59
C SER A 13 12.07 -11.02 3.34
N THR A 14 11.43 -10.98 2.16
CA THR A 14 12.12 -10.91 0.86
C THR A 14 12.39 -9.46 0.43
N ILE A 15 11.94 -8.51 1.21
CA ILE A 15 12.11 -7.08 0.94
C ILE A 15 13.51 -6.64 1.36
N ASN A 16 14.28 -6.13 0.41
CA ASN A 16 15.64 -5.65 0.65
C ASN A 16 15.62 -4.20 1.19
N TYR A 17 15.09 -4.04 2.37
CA TYR A 17 15.04 -2.78 3.12
C TYR A 17 14.81 -3.10 4.60
N ASP A 18 15.33 -2.28 5.48
CA ASP A 18 15.05 -2.43 6.92
C ASP A 18 13.62 -1.98 7.23
N LEU A 19 12.69 -2.94 7.25
CA LEU A 19 11.27 -2.68 7.54
C LEU A 19 11.02 -2.10 8.93
N ASN A 20 11.98 -2.21 9.86
CA ASN A 20 11.86 -1.55 11.16
C ASN A 20 11.90 -0.02 11.06
N LYS A 21 12.48 0.53 10.00
CA LYS A 21 12.46 1.98 9.74
C LYS A 21 11.10 2.47 9.29
N ILE A 22 10.31 1.62 8.66
CA ILE A 22 9.00 2.00 8.12
C ILE A 22 8.01 2.21 9.25
N LYS A 23 7.36 3.36 9.24
CA LYS A 23 6.36 3.77 10.22
C LYS A 23 4.99 4.01 9.61
N ALA A 24 4.91 4.19 8.30
CA ALA A 24 3.66 4.45 7.59
C ALA A 24 3.65 3.82 6.21
N LEU A 25 2.46 3.47 5.73
CA LEU A 25 2.25 2.82 4.44
C LEU A 25 1.27 3.66 3.61
N ALA A 26 1.58 3.83 2.33
CA ALA A 26 0.72 4.53 1.39
C ALA A 26 0.55 3.71 0.10
N PHE A 27 -0.64 3.77 -0.49
CA PHE A 27 -1.03 2.91 -1.62
C PHE A 27 -1.76 3.71 -2.70
N ASP A 28 -1.45 3.41 -3.95
CA ASP A 28 -2.39 3.64 -5.05
C ASP A 28 -3.52 2.60 -5.01
N VAL A 29 -4.59 2.85 -5.74
CA VAL A 29 -5.74 1.93 -5.83
C VAL A 29 -5.72 1.17 -7.16
N ASP A 30 -5.85 1.87 -8.28
CA ASP A 30 -5.95 1.25 -9.59
C ASP A 30 -4.64 0.56 -9.98
N GLY A 31 -4.69 -0.74 -10.23
CA GLY A 31 -3.50 -1.53 -10.51
C GLY A 31 -2.69 -1.97 -9.28
N VAL A 32 -3.11 -1.60 -8.06
CA VAL A 32 -2.45 -1.97 -6.80
C VAL A 32 -3.43 -2.71 -5.87
N LEU A 33 -4.42 -2.03 -5.34
CA LEU A 33 -5.46 -2.61 -4.46
C LEU A 33 -6.72 -2.99 -5.23
N SER A 34 -6.81 -2.60 -6.49
CA SER A 34 -7.82 -3.02 -7.47
C SER A 34 -7.10 -3.52 -8.72
N ALA A 35 -7.74 -4.42 -9.47
CA ALA A 35 -7.21 -4.90 -10.73
C ALA A 35 -7.08 -3.74 -11.75
N ASN A 36 -6.12 -3.85 -12.66
CA ASN A 36 -5.89 -2.84 -13.70
C ASN A 36 -6.79 -3.00 -14.93
N VAL A 37 -7.51 -4.11 -15.03
CA VAL A 37 -8.56 -4.34 -16.06
C VAL A 37 -9.86 -4.57 -15.31
N ILE A 38 -10.77 -3.61 -15.41
CA ILE A 38 -12.01 -3.61 -14.63
C ILE A 38 -13.19 -3.19 -15.52
N PRO A 39 -14.43 -3.63 -15.19
CA PRO A 39 -15.63 -3.19 -15.89
C PRO A 39 -15.88 -1.69 -15.69
N MET A 40 -16.62 -1.12 -16.62
CA MET A 40 -17.16 0.22 -16.51
C MET A 40 -18.67 0.14 -16.27
N SER A 41 -19.19 0.96 -15.37
CA SER A 41 -20.64 1.06 -15.15
C SER A 41 -21.33 1.77 -16.31
N THR A 42 -22.66 1.69 -16.36
CA THR A 42 -23.47 2.40 -17.36
C THR A 42 -23.32 3.92 -17.26
N GLU A 43 -22.93 4.43 -16.11
CA GLU A 43 -22.69 5.85 -15.85
C GLU A 43 -21.24 6.27 -16.21
N GLY A 44 -20.43 5.35 -16.72
CA GLY A 44 -19.04 5.62 -17.10
C GLY A 44 -18.04 5.57 -15.94
N GLU A 45 -18.42 4.99 -14.81
CA GLU A 45 -17.54 4.86 -13.64
C GLU A 45 -16.76 3.53 -13.65
N PRO A 46 -15.45 3.55 -13.43
CA PRO A 46 -14.70 2.30 -13.25
C PRO A 46 -15.19 1.54 -12.01
N MET A 47 -15.55 0.27 -12.19
CA MET A 47 -16.04 -0.59 -11.12
C MET A 47 -14.88 -1.35 -10.49
N ARG A 48 -14.22 -0.71 -9.54
CA ARG A 48 -13.00 -1.24 -8.92
C ARG A 48 -13.25 -2.54 -8.16
N THR A 49 -12.32 -3.47 -8.33
CA THR A 49 -12.32 -4.73 -7.59
C THR A 49 -11.75 -4.53 -6.19
N VAL A 50 -12.12 -5.43 -5.28
CA VAL A 50 -11.52 -5.51 -3.94
C VAL A 50 -10.91 -6.89 -3.74
N ASN A 51 -9.74 -6.94 -3.12
CA ASN A 51 -9.14 -8.18 -2.68
C ASN A 51 -9.34 -8.29 -1.16
N ILE A 52 -10.05 -9.33 -0.73
CA ILE A 52 -10.43 -9.49 0.68
C ILE A 52 -9.20 -9.71 1.57
N LYS A 53 -8.18 -10.40 1.08
CA LYS A 53 -6.95 -10.64 1.83
C LYS A 53 -6.10 -9.38 1.96
N ASP A 54 -6.05 -8.54 0.93
CA ASP A 54 -5.46 -7.20 1.03
C ASP A 54 -6.20 -6.38 2.09
N GLY A 55 -7.54 -6.41 2.05
CA GLY A 55 -8.38 -5.72 3.02
C GLY A 55 -8.12 -6.16 4.46
N TYR A 56 -7.98 -7.46 4.70
CA TYR A 56 -7.64 -7.98 6.02
C TYR A 56 -6.31 -7.41 6.54
N ALA A 57 -5.26 -7.43 5.72
CA ALA A 57 -3.95 -6.95 6.12
C ALA A 57 -3.96 -5.45 6.42
N LEU A 58 -4.62 -4.64 5.58
CA LEU A 58 -4.78 -3.20 5.80
C LEU A 58 -5.56 -2.91 7.09
N HIS A 59 -6.65 -3.65 7.31
CA HIS A 59 -7.45 -3.49 8.51
C HIS A 59 -6.66 -3.85 9.78
N LEU A 60 -5.89 -4.93 9.73
CA LEU A 60 -5.02 -5.31 10.85
C LEU A 60 -3.97 -4.22 11.14
N ALA A 61 -3.33 -3.68 10.12
CA ALA A 61 -2.39 -2.57 10.28
C ALA A 61 -3.07 -1.35 10.92
N ALA A 62 -4.29 -1.01 10.49
CA ALA A 62 -5.08 0.07 11.06
C ALA A 62 -5.39 -0.17 12.55
N LYS A 63 -5.74 -1.39 12.93
CA LYS A 63 -5.98 -1.76 14.34
C LYS A 63 -4.77 -1.53 15.23
N TYR A 64 -3.57 -1.69 14.70
CA TYR A 64 -2.33 -1.42 15.42
C TYR A 64 -1.89 0.04 15.37
N GLY A 65 -2.72 0.92 14.81
CA GLY A 65 -2.43 2.35 14.74
C GLY A 65 -1.34 2.73 13.73
N ILE A 66 -1.03 1.85 12.78
CA ILE A 66 -0.10 2.18 11.71
C ILE A 66 -0.76 3.21 10.79
N PRO A 67 -0.16 4.39 10.56
CA PRO A 67 -0.68 5.36 9.60
C PRO A 67 -0.72 4.75 8.20
N LEU A 68 -1.93 4.76 7.59
CA LEU A 68 -2.18 4.28 6.25
C LEU A 68 -2.74 5.41 5.40
N ALA A 69 -2.28 5.56 4.18
CA ALA A 69 -2.82 6.50 3.21
C ALA A 69 -3.22 5.81 1.91
N ILE A 70 -4.30 6.31 1.32
CA ILE A 70 -4.72 5.99 -0.03
C ILE A 70 -4.54 7.26 -0.88
N ILE A 71 -3.78 7.15 -1.97
CA ILE A 71 -3.52 8.26 -2.89
C ILE A 71 -3.91 7.81 -4.29
N THR A 72 -5.08 8.23 -4.76
CA THR A 72 -5.65 7.76 -6.02
C THR A 72 -6.17 8.90 -6.89
N GLY A 73 -5.98 8.76 -8.20
CA GLY A 73 -6.63 9.64 -9.17
C GLY A 73 -8.15 9.41 -9.28
N GLY A 74 -8.65 8.28 -8.79
CA GLY A 74 -10.06 7.95 -8.79
C GLY A 74 -10.91 8.89 -7.94
N ARG A 75 -12.17 9.08 -8.36
CA ARG A 75 -13.11 10.01 -7.70
C ARG A 75 -14.39 9.33 -7.23
N THR A 76 -14.53 8.04 -7.47
CA THR A 76 -15.75 7.28 -7.15
C THR A 76 -15.87 7.11 -5.64
N GLU A 77 -17.00 7.51 -5.08
CA GLU A 77 -17.25 7.48 -3.64
C GLU A 77 -17.17 6.07 -3.04
N ALA A 78 -17.42 5.03 -3.84
CA ALA A 78 -17.25 3.64 -3.41
C ALA A 78 -15.82 3.34 -2.91
N VAL A 79 -14.81 3.99 -3.48
CA VAL A 79 -13.41 3.88 -3.02
C VAL A 79 -13.26 4.39 -1.60
N ARG A 80 -13.77 5.58 -1.31
CA ARG A 80 -13.74 6.16 0.03
C ARG A 80 -14.43 5.26 1.05
N LYS A 81 -15.64 4.81 0.73
CA LYS A 81 -16.43 3.92 1.62
C LYS A 81 -15.67 2.64 1.94
N ARG A 82 -15.04 2.04 0.94
CA ARG A 82 -14.25 0.81 1.13
C ARG A 82 -13.13 1.01 2.14
N PHE A 83 -12.32 2.05 1.98
CA PHE A 83 -11.14 2.24 2.82
C PHE A 83 -11.49 2.79 4.21
N LEU A 84 -12.53 3.59 4.34
CA LEU A 84 -13.09 3.95 5.66
C LEU A 84 -13.54 2.70 6.43
N ALA A 85 -14.19 1.75 5.76
CA ALA A 85 -14.64 0.50 6.38
C ALA A 85 -13.46 -0.36 6.88
N LEU A 86 -12.28 -0.22 6.28
CA LEU A 86 -11.06 -0.91 6.74
C LEU A 86 -10.34 -0.18 7.89
N GLY A 87 -10.84 0.97 8.32
CA GLY A 87 -10.24 1.74 9.42
C GLY A 87 -9.21 2.77 8.98
N ILE A 88 -9.07 3.04 7.69
CA ILE A 88 -8.22 4.13 7.20
C ILE A 88 -8.94 5.46 7.46
N LEU A 89 -8.25 6.42 8.06
CA LEU A 89 -8.82 7.70 8.43
C LEU A 89 -9.19 8.52 7.19
N ALA A 90 -10.32 9.25 7.26
CA ALA A 90 -10.81 10.04 6.14
C ALA A 90 -9.78 11.05 5.61
N GLU A 91 -9.04 11.69 6.52
CA GLU A 91 -7.97 12.65 6.17
C GLU A 91 -6.78 12.03 5.44
N ASN A 92 -6.67 10.71 5.45
CA ASN A 92 -5.60 9.96 4.77
C ASN A 92 -6.07 9.34 3.44
N ILE A 93 -7.29 9.60 3.02
CA ILE A 93 -7.84 9.12 1.76
C ILE A 93 -7.87 10.28 0.77
N TYR A 94 -6.87 10.33 -0.09
CA TYR A 94 -6.69 11.37 -1.11
C TYR A 94 -7.27 10.86 -2.42
N MET A 95 -8.44 11.39 -2.78
CA MET A 95 -9.13 11.06 -4.02
C MET A 95 -8.97 12.19 -5.04
N GLY A 96 -9.04 11.86 -6.32
CA GLY A 96 -8.84 12.84 -7.38
C GLY A 96 -7.44 13.44 -7.39
N SER A 97 -6.46 12.71 -6.88
CA SER A 97 -5.07 13.13 -6.78
C SER A 97 -4.43 13.16 -8.16
N SER A 98 -4.38 14.35 -8.77
CA SER A 98 -3.79 14.53 -10.10
C SER A 98 -2.26 14.63 -10.05
N VAL A 99 -1.70 15.10 -8.96
CA VAL A 99 -0.26 15.21 -8.71
C VAL A 99 0.02 14.58 -7.34
N LYS A 100 0.29 13.30 -7.34
CA LYS A 100 0.34 12.47 -6.12
C LYS A 100 1.39 12.90 -5.11
N ILE A 101 2.48 13.52 -5.56
CA ILE A 101 3.55 13.96 -4.64
C ILE A 101 3.06 15.02 -3.64
N HIS A 102 2.10 15.84 -4.00
CA HIS A 102 1.56 16.85 -3.08
C HIS A 102 0.80 16.20 -1.92
N ASP A 103 -0.03 15.22 -2.22
CA ASP A 103 -0.79 14.47 -1.21
C ASP A 103 0.14 13.58 -0.37
N TYR A 104 1.16 13.00 -0.98
CA TYR A 104 2.20 12.28 -0.26
C TYR A 104 2.93 13.19 0.75
N HIS A 105 3.31 14.41 0.35
CA HIS A 105 3.94 15.36 1.26
C HIS A 105 3.00 15.75 2.40
N ASP A 106 1.71 15.98 2.13
CA ASP A 106 0.73 16.30 3.16
C ASP A 106 0.64 15.17 4.19
N PHE A 107 0.51 13.93 3.74
CA PHE A 107 0.49 12.75 4.61
C PHE A 107 1.78 12.64 5.45
N ARG A 108 2.94 12.69 4.80
CA ARG A 108 4.24 12.65 5.47
C ARG A 108 4.36 13.71 6.55
N ASP A 109 4.06 14.95 6.20
CA ASP A 109 4.28 16.12 7.08
C ASP A 109 3.29 16.14 8.25
N ARG A 110 2.04 15.73 8.03
CA ARG A 110 1.04 15.63 9.11
C ARG A 110 1.44 14.62 10.19
N TYR A 111 2.14 13.57 9.81
CA TYR A 111 2.63 12.58 10.77
C TYR A 111 4.07 12.86 11.23
N GLY A 112 4.69 13.93 10.79
CA GLY A 112 6.07 14.28 11.17
C GLY A 112 7.09 13.23 10.74
N LEU A 113 6.85 12.57 9.60
CA LEU A 113 7.68 11.48 9.12
C LEU A 113 8.75 11.98 8.14
N ARG A 114 9.83 11.20 8.05
CA ARG A 114 10.85 11.35 6.99
C ARG A 114 10.53 10.40 5.85
N ASP A 115 11.00 10.72 4.65
CA ASP A 115 10.77 9.88 3.48
C ASP A 115 11.22 8.43 3.69
N GLU A 116 12.36 8.21 4.33
CA GLU A 116 12.91 6.88 4.63
C GLU A 116 12.02 6.02 5.54
N GLU A 117 11.02 6.62 6.20
CA GLU A 117 10.08 5.95 7.10
C GLU A 117 8.78 5.55 6.42
N ILE A 118 8.63 5.81 5.13
CA ILE A 118 7.39 5.57 4.37
C ILE A 118 7.60 4.53 3.28
N LEU A 119 6.73 3.53 3.27
CA LEU A 119 6.55 2.56 2.20
C LEU A 119 5.42 3.05 1.29
N TYR A 120 5.66 3.07 -0.02
CA TYR A 120 4.64 3.41 -1.01
C TYR A 120 4.52 2.29 -2.05
N VAL A 121 3.29 1.95 -2.40
CA VAL A 121 3.00 0.95 -3.45
C VAL A 121 2.30 1.62 -4.61
N GLY A 122 2.95 1.61 -5.77
CA GLY A 122 2.42 2.14 -7.02
C GLY A 122 2.67 1.17 -8.18
N ASP A 123 2.00 1.39 -9.31
CA ASP A 123 2.08 0.48 -10.46
C ASP A 123 2.33 1.15 -11.80
N ASP A 124 2.10 2.47 -11.92
CA ASP A 124 2.17 3.15 -13.21
C ASP A 124 2.87 4.51 -13.10
N ILE A 125 3.07 5.14 -14.23
CA ILE A 125 3.83 6.39 -14.40
C ILE A 125 3.47 7.49 -13.38
N PRO A 126 2.19 7.73 -13.05
CA PRO A 126 1.84 8.75 -12.04
C PRO A 126 2.39 8.50 -10.63
N ASP A 127 2.87 7.28 -10.34
CA ASP A 127 3.44 6.92 -9.04
C ASP A 127 4.94 7.18 -8.94
N ILE A 128 5.63 7.39 -10.05
CA ILE A 128 7.11 7.40 -10.11
C ILE A 128 7.70 8.49 -9.22
N GLU A 129 7.12 9.68 -9.21
CA GLU A 129 7.65 10.78 -8.41
C GLU A 129 7.61 10.47 -6.92
N VAL A 130 6.51 9.91 -6.42
CA VAL A 130 6.39 9.45 -5.02
C VAL A 130 7.36 8.31 -4.75
N MET A 131 7.41 7.33 -5.64
CA MET A 131 8.28 6.16 -5.49
C MET A 131 9.77 6.52 -5.49
N SER A 132 10.15 7.56 -6.23
CA SER A 132 11.52 8.09 -6.25
C SER A 132 11.86 8.90 -5.00
N THR A 133 10.87 9.31 -4.22
CA THR A 133 11.01 10.14 -3.02
C THR A 133 10.95 9.32 -1.75
N CYS A 134 10.02 8.38 -1.65
CA CYS A 134 9.82 7.56 -0.44
C CYS A 134 11.00 6.61 -0.18
N GLY A 135 11.11 6.12 1.06
CA GLY A 135 12.20 5.23 1.45
C GLY A 135 12.08 3.83 0.86
N LEU A 136 10.88 3.28 0.79
CA LEU A 136 10.64 1.93 0.29
C LEU A 136 9.56 1.92 -0.79
N PRO A 137 9.94 2.17 -2.05
CA PRO A 137 9.03 2.02 -3.17
C PRO A 137 8.83 0.54 -3.50
N CYS A 138 7.56 0.11 -3.55
CA CYS A 138 7.14 -1.23 -3.90
C CYS A 138 6.17 -1.19 -5.08
N CYS A 139 6.08 -2.29 -5.82
CA CYS A 139 5.11 -2.40 -6.90
C CYS A 139 4.61 -3.84 -7.06
N PRO A 140 3.43 -4.03 -7.69
CA PRO A 140 2.96 -5.36 -8.04
C PRO A 140 3.78 -5.98 -9.18
N LYS A 141 3.61 -7.29 -9.36
CA LYS A 141 4.28 -8.06 -10.41
C LYS A 141 4.03 -7.51 -11.83
N ASP A 142 2.83 -6.99 -12.06
CA ASP A 142 2.36 -6.48 -13.36
C ASP A 142 2.48 -4.96 -13.51
N ALA A 143 3.28 -4.31 -12.66
CA ALA A 143 3.56 -2.88 -12.79
C ALA A 143 4.26 -2.53 -14.10
N ALA A 144 4.14 -1.28 -14.53
CA ALA A 144 4.84 -0.76 -15.71
C ALA A 144 6.37 -0.94 -15.56
N PRO A 145 7.11 -1.20 -16.67
CA PRO A 145 8.57 -1.37 -16.60
C PRO A 145 9.29 -0.20 -15.94
N GLU A 146 8.84 1.02 -16.19
CA GLU A 146 9.42 2.24 -15.61
C GLU A 146 9.27 2.26 -14.09
N VAL A 147 8.12 1.80 -13.58
CA VAL A 147 7.87 1.66 -12.15
C VAL A 147 8.76 0.59 -11.54
N LYS A 148 8.90 -0.55 -12.20
CA LYS A 148 9.78 -1.62 -11.74
C LYS A 148 11.23 -1.18 -11.64
N SER A 149 11.67 -0.25 -12.51
CA SER A 149 13.04 0.27 -12.50
C SER A 149 13.36 1.13 -11.27
N VAL A 150 12.36 1.75 -10.65
CA VAL A 150 12.52 2.57 -9.42
C VAL A 150 12.11 1.83 -8.15
N ALA A 151 11.42 0.70 -8.27
CA ALA A 151 10.99 -0.08 -7.12
C ALA A 151 12.17 -0.77 -6.42
N ARG A 152 12.14 -0.82 -5.09
CA ARG A 152 13.05 -1.65 -4.29
C ARG A 152 12.52 -3.06 -4.08
N TYR A 153 11.22 -3.20 -4.10
CA TYR A 153 10.56 -4.50 -3.99
C TYR A 153 9.48 -4.64 -5.04
N ILE A 154 9.53 -5.74 -5.78
CA ILE A 154 8.50 -6.14 -6.73
C ILE A 154 7.80 -7.36 -6.13
N SER A 155 6.51 -7.24 -5.84
CA SER A 155 5.72 -8.34 -5.33
C SER A 155 5.64 -9.48 -6.34
N HIS A 156 5.55 -10.71 -5.85
CA HIS A 156 5.26 -11.87 -6.70
C HIS A 156 3.76 -11.96 -7.07
N LYS A 157 2.93 -11.07 -6.50
CA LYS A 157 1.50 -10.97 -6.76
C LYS A 157 1.19 -9.76 -7.65
N GLU A 158 0.17 -9.93 -8.49
CA GLU A 158 -0.34 -8.86 -9.33
C GLU A 158 -1.19 -7.86 -8.53
N GLY A 159 -1.33 -6.66 -9.08
CA GLY A 159 -2.22 -5.63 -8.53
C GLY A 159 -3.68 -6.10 -8.52
N GLY A 160 -4.36 -5.89 -7.39
CA GLY A 160 -5.71 -6.40 -7.18
C GLY A 160 -5.79 -7.90 -6.86
N TYR A 161 -4.69 -8.62 -6.96
CA TYR A 161 -4.63 -10.08 -6.75
C TYR A 161 -3.70 -10.50 -5.61
N GLY A 162 -3.44 -9.61 -4.68
CA GLY A 162 -2.75 -9.95 -3.44
C GLY A 162 -1.42 -9.26 -3.19
N CYS A 163 -1.00 -8.29 -4.03
CA CYS A 163 0.26 -7.58 -3.77
C CYS A 163 0.20 -6.78 -2.45
N GLY A 164 -0.96 -6.22 -2.12
CA GLY A 164 -1.16 -5.52 -0.85
C GLY A 164 -0.98 -6.46 0.35
N ARG A 165 -1.60 -7.65 0.28
CA ARG A 165 -1.43 -8.69 1.31
C ARG A 165 0.03 -9.08 1.47
N ASP A 166 0.72 -9.35 0.37
CA ASP A 166 2.13 -9.74 0.39
C ASP A 166 3.00 -8.71 1.13
N ILE A 167 2.87 -7.45 0.74
CA ILE A 167 3.71 -6.37 1.28
C ILE A 167 3.37 -6.07 2.75
N VAL A 168 2.10 -5.91 3.07
CA VAL A 168 1.66 -5.56 4.43
C VAL A 168 1.91 -6.71 5.41
N GLU A 169 1.70 -7.96 4.98
CA GLU A 169 2.00 -9.13 5.80
C GLU A 169 3.50 -9.19 6.17
N GLN A 170 4.39 -8.96 5.21
CA GLN A 170 5.82 -8.92 5.48
C GLN A 170 6.19 -7.80 6.46
N PHE A 171 5.62 -6.62 6.28
CA PHE A 171 5.80 -5.50 7.19
C PHE A 171 5.34 -5.84 8.61
N LEU A 172 4.13 -6.37 8.75
CA LEU A 172 3.58 -6.73 10.07
C LEU A 172 4.36 -7.87 10.72
N LYS A 173 4.85 -8.83 9.95
CA LYS A 173 5.73 -9.90 10.48
C LYS A 173 7.01 -9.35 11.07
N VAL A 174 7.69 -8.45 10.38
CA VAL A 174 8.92 -7.82 10.87
C VAL A 174 8.65 -6.99 12.13
N LYS A 175 7.50 -6.32 12.20
CA LYS A 175 7.08 -5.57 13.39
C LYS A 175 6.64 -6.47 14.57
N GLY A 176 6.53 -7.79 14.37
CA GLY A 176 6.02 -8.71 15.38
C GLY A 176 4.50 -8.58 15.62
N LEU A 177 3.76 -8.06 14.62
CA LEU A 177 2.33 -7.77 14.73
C LEU A 177 1.45 -8.75 13.95
N TRP A 178 2.05 -9.66 13.20
CA TRP A 178 1.30 -10.65 12.44
C TRP A 178 0.92 -11.83 13.33
N MET A 179 -0.38 -12.09 13.47
CA MET A 179 -0.93 -13.12 14.35
C MET A 179 -0.42 -13.01 15.81
N ALA A 180 -0.20 -11.78 16.28
CA ALA A 180 0.45 -11.54 17.56
C ALA A 180 -0.52 -11.66 18.76
N ASP A 181 -1.78 -11.34 18.57
CA ASP A 181 -2.82 -11.33 19.61
C ASP A 181 -4.22 -11.53 18.99
N GLU A 182 -5.26 -11.35 19.83
CA GLU A 182 -6.66 -11.51 19.43
C GLU A 182 -7.12 -10.58 18.29
N LYS A 183 -6.44 -9.47 18.04
CA LYS A 183 -6.77 -8.58 16.91
C LYS A 183 -6.66 -9.28 15.55
N ALA A 184 -5.87 -10.36 15.48
CA ALA A 184 -5.72 -11.15 14.26
C ALA A 184 -7.01 -11.87 13.84
N PHE A 185 -7.95 -12.13 14.75
CA PHE A 185 -9.09 -13.02 14.52
C PHE A 185 -10.44 -12.31 14.38
N GLY A 186 -10.47 -10.98 14.36
CA GLY A 186 -11.68 -10.19 14.22
C GLY A 186 -11.61 -9.18 13.07
N TRP A 187 -12.80 -8.67 12.72
CA TRP A 187 -12.96 -7.56 11.80
C TRP A 187 -13.23 -6.26 12.54
#